data_eadf0a1014a2a4f83ddad6f268fa4d60
#
_entry.id   eadf0a1014a2a4f83ddad6f268fa4d60
#
_cell.length_a   1.000
_cell.length_b   1.000
_cell.length_c   1.000
_cell.angle_alpha   90.00
_cell.angle_beta   90.00
_cell.angle_gamma   90.00
#
_symmetry.space_group_name_H-M   'P 1'
#
loop_
_entity.id
_entity.type
_entity.pdbx_description
1 polymer ?
#
loop_
_entity_poly.entity_id
_entity_poly.type
_entity_poly.pdbx_seq_one_letter_code
_entity_poly.pdbx_strand_id
1 'polypeptide(L)'
;MIWLILEPVAYAADDCPTAVTGRGAFVVERGEQSKTEVVFGDGAIVVATFRDRGKTYLETRQYEGLIQLDRVDKGRRTVFKPDSDLAKLFPLKPKQQINVQLEAREDGTEPIVTTISLRMTGADSLAIGTCKYDVLKFERIETRSNRKTDPVVEYYAPELKFVVAKEYRERDGRTTLIKFDRIYSTDR
;
A
#
# COMPACT_ATOMS: atom_id res chain seq x y z
N MET A 1 45.13 22.34 1.46
CA MET A 1 43.78 22.19 0.86
C MET A 1 43.44 20.70 0.97
N ILE A 2 42.65 20.32 1.99
CA ILE A 2 42.30 18.90 2.30
C ILE A 2 40.93 18.65 1.67
N TRP A 3 40.88 17.79 0.67
CA TRP A 3 39.64 17.31 0.09
C TRP A 3 39.07 16.22 1.00
N LEU A 4 38.00 16.53 1.70
CA LEU A 4 37.17 15.53 2.37
C LEU A 4 36.38 14.78 1.29
N ILE A 5 36.80 13.55 1.01
CA ILE A 5 36.02 12.61 0.21
C ILE A 5 34.90 12.11 1.15
N LEU A 6 33.67 12.59 0.93
CA LEU A 6 32.47 11.98 1.52
C LEU A 6 32.25 10.65 0.80
N GLU A 7 32.62 9.55 1.45
CA GLU A 7 32.24 8.22 0.98
C GLU A 7 30.70 8.09 1.06
N PRO A 8 30.04 7.64 -0.03
CA PRO A 8 28.62 7.30 0.06
C PRO A 8 28.46 6.13 1.03
N VAL A 9 27.64 6.30 2.07
CA VAL A 9 27.26 5.21 2.97
C VAL A 9 26.50 4.19 2.13
N ALA A 10 27.18 3.12 1.74
CA ALA A 10 26.55 1.97 1.11
C ALA A 10 25.68 1.29 2.17
N TYR A 11 24.36 1.47 2.09
CA TYR A 11 23.42 0.65 2.83
C TYR A 11 23.57 -0.79 2.33
N ALA A 12 23.91 -1.69 3.25
CA ALA A 12 24.06 -3.11 2.94
C ALA A 12 22.73 -3.67 2.44
N ALA A 13 22.78 -4.60 1.49
CA ALA A 13 21.60 -5.29 0.93
C ALA A 13 20.79 -6.09 2.00
N ASP A 14 21.38 -6.29 3.20
CA ASP A 14 20.78 -7.01 4.32
C ASP A 14 19.72 -6.22 5.11
N ASP A 15 19.53 -4.93 4.81
CA ASP A 15 18.57 -4.05 5.50
C ASP A 15 17.18 -3.99 4.79
N CYS A 16 16.95 -4.80 3.79
CA CYS A 16 15.66 -4.82 3.08
C CYS A 16 14.60 -5.50 3.98
N PRO A 17 13.53 -4.78 4.36
CA PRO A 17 12.48 -5.35 5.18
C PRO A 17 11.76 -6.49 4.46
N THR A 18 11.38 -7.53 5.21
CA THR A 18 10.52 -8.62 4.76
C THR A 18 9.49 -8.93 5.85
N ALA A 19 8.37 -9.55 5.50
CA ALA A 19 7.35 -9.95 6.48
C ALA A 19 7.87 -10.96 7.51
N VAL A 20 8.92 -11.70 7.19
CA VAL A 20 9.55 -12.69 8.08
C VAL A 20 10.47 -12.01 9.09
N THR A 21 11.22 -11.00 8.66
CA THR A 21 12.09 -10.19 9.54
C THR A 21 11.31 -9.12 10.29
N GLY A 22 10.13 -8.77 9.77
CA GLY A 22 9.33 -7.63 10.20
C GLY A 22 8.23 -7.98 11.22
N ARG A 23 8.61 -8.52 12.39
CA ARG A 23 7.76 -8.30 13.58
C ARG A 23 7.77 -6.84 14.02
N GLY A 24 8.34 -5.96 13.23
CA GLY A 24 8.54 -4.57 13.45
C GLY A 24 7.77 -3.69 12.48
N ALA A 25 8.38 -2.60 12.15
CA ALA A 25 7.87 -1.64 11.19
C ALA A 25 8.91 -1.39 10.09
N PHE A 26 8.45 -0.97 8.93
CA PHE A 26 9.31 -0.44 7.89
C PHE A 26 8.80 0.92 7.41
N VAL A 27 9.68 1.68 6.80
CA VAL A 27 9.36 2.99 6.23
C VAL A 27 9.59 2.94 4.73
N VAL A 28 8.65 3.49 3.98
CA VAL A 28 8.81 3.82 2.56
C VAL A 28 8.78 5.32 2.37
N GLU A 29 9.63 5.83 1.49
CA GLU A 29 9.75 7.25 1.21
C GLU A 29 9.54 7.54 -0.27
N ARG A 30 8.92 8.68 -0.57
CA ARG A 30 8.79 9.24 -1.91
C ARG A 30 9.16 10.72 -1.88
N GLY A 31 10.24 11.05 -2.57
CA GLY A 31 10.89 12.34 -2.44
C GLY A 31 11.41 12.57 -1.02
N GLU A 32 11.75 13.80 -0.70
CA GLU A 32 12.35 14.15 0.59
C GLU A 32 11.32 14.33 1.73
N GLN A 33 10.05 14.51 1.40
CA GLN A 33 9.04 14.98 2.34
C GLN A 33 7.97 13.95 2.70
N SER A 34 7.73 12.99 1.80
CA SER A 34 6.65 12.01 1.99
C SER A 34 7.19 10.69 2.54
N LYS A 35 6.72 10.33 3.73
CA LYS A 35 7.06 9.08 4.40
C LYS A 35 5.81 8.31 4.76
N THR A 36 5.88 6.99 4.61
CA THR A 36 4.84 6.08 5.11
C THR A 36 5.50 5.06 6.01
N GLU A 37 5.13 5.06 7.26
CA GLU A 37 5.49 4.04 8.23
C GLU A 37 4.45 2.92 8.17
N VAL A 38 4.91 1.68 8.03
CA VAL A 38 4.06 0.50 7.92
C VAL A 38 4.37 -0.43 9.07
N VAL A 39 3.34 -0.82 9.82
CA VAL A 39 3.43 -1.72 10.97
C VAL A 39 2.54 -2.92 10.71
N PHE A 40 3.06 -4.12 10.97
CA PHE A 40 2.27 -5.34 10.93
C PHE A 40 1.51 -5.49 12.26
N GLY A 41 0.18 -5.57 12.14
CA GLY A 41 -0.69 -5.89 13.26
C GLY A 41 -0.91 -7.40 13.38
N ASP A 42 -1.88 -7.77 14.20
CA ASP A 42 -2.25 -9.18 14.38
C ASP A 42 -2.79 -9.81 13.09
N GLY A 43 -2.26 -10.98 12.76
CA GLY A 43 -2.71 -11.77 11.60
C GLY A 43 -2.44 -11.10 10.26
N ALA A 44 -3.50 -10.76 9.56
CA ALA A 44 -3.46 -10.20 8.21
C ALA A 44 -3.58 -8.66 8.18
N ILE A 45 -3.52 -8.00 9.34
CA ILE A 45 -3.72 -6.55 9.44
C ILE A 45 -2.40 -5.81 9.22
N VAL A 46 -2.47 -4.77 8.41
CA VAL A 46 -1.38 -3.82 8.17
C VAL A 46 -1.87 -2.42 8.53
N VAL A 47 -1.08 -1.70 9.30
CA VAL A 47 -1.33 -0.29 9.63
C VAL A 47 -0.31 0.56 8.89
N ALA A 48 -0.78 1.53 8.12
CA ALA A 48 0.08 2.46 7.40
C ALA A 48 -0.21 3.90 7.84
N THR A 49 0.83 4.59 8.32
CA THR A 49 0.79 5.99 8.75
C THR A 49 1.53 6.85 7.75
N PHE A 50 0.80 7.73 7.08
CA PHE A 50 1.33 8.61 6.04
C PHE A 50 1.65 9.98 6.63
N ARG A 51 2.88 10.46 6.36
CA ARG A 51 3.38 11.75 6.82
C ARG A 51 3.87 12.59 5.65
N ASP A 52 3.56 13.88 5.72
CA ASP A 52 4.14 14.90 4.86
C ASP A 52 4.82 15.94 5.74
N ARG A 53 6.10 16.22 5.47
CA ARG A 53 6.93 17.14 6.28
C ARG A 53 6.85 16.87 7.78
N GLY A 54 6.88 15.59 8.15
CA GLY A 54 6.80 15.12 9.54
C GLY A 54 5.41 15.15 10.18
N LYS A 55 4.38 15.67 9.51
CA LYS A 55 3.00 15.70 10.02
C LYS A 55 2.20 14.52 9.49
N THR A 56 1.60 13.74 10.39
CA THR A 56 0.64 12.69 10.03
C THR A 56 -0.62 13.34 9.46
N TYR A 57 -1.02 12.93 8.26
CA TYR A 57 -2.25 13.39 7.63
C TYR A 57 -3.23 12.27 7.34
N LEU A 58 -2.74 11.02 7.26
CA LEU A 58 -3.56 9.85 6.96
C LEU A 58 -3.02 8.64 7.72
N GLU A 59 -3.90 7.88 8.35
CA GLU A 59 -3.63 6.56 8.90
C GLU A 59 -4.65 5.57 8.34
N THR A 60 -4.21 4.36 7.97
CA THR A 60 -5.09 3.33 7.45
C THR A 60 -4.80 1.99 8.13
N ARG A 61 -5.87 1.20 8.38
CA ARG A 61 -5.78 -0.22 8.70
C ARG A 61 -6.32 -1.01 7.53
N GLN A 62 -5.55 -1.98 7.08
CA GLN A 62 -5.85 -2.73 5.87
C GLN A 62 -5.72 -4.24 6.15
N TYR A 63 -6.61 -5.02 5.55
CA TYR A 63 -6.49 -6.47 5.51
C TYR A 63 -5.55 -6.85 4.35
N GLU A 64 -4.50 -7.62 4.64
CA GLU A 64 -3.44 -8.01 3.69
C GLU A 64 -2.86 -6.81 2.90
N GLY A 65 -2.91 -5.58 3.46
CA GLY A 65 -2.46 -4.38 2.76
C GLY A 65 -3.28 -3.97 1.53
N LEU A 66 -4.39 -4.65 1.26
CA LEU A 66 -5.19 -4.47 0.05
C LEU A 66 -6.61 -3.96 0.33
N ILE A 67 -7.28 -4.45 1.37
CA ILE A 67 -8.65 -4.06 1.69
C ILE A 67 -8.66 -3.15 2.91
N GLN A 68 -9.07 -1.91 2.72
CA GLN A 68 -9.14 -0.92 3.78
C GLN A 68 -10.27 -1.24 4.76
N LEU A 69 -9.95 -1.28 6.06
CA LEU A 69 -10.89 -1.54 7.16
C LEU A 69 -11.12 -0.31 8.02
N ASP A 70 -10.14 0.60 8.08
CA ASP A 70 -10.22 1.82 8.86
C ASP A 70 -9.35 2.90 8.20
N ARG A 71 -9.76 4.15 8.33
CA ARG A 71 -9.05 5.32 7.82
C ARG A 71 -9.27 6.49 8.75
N VAL A 72 -8.19 7.14 9.14
CA VAL A 72 -8.22 8.46 9.80
C VAL A 72 -7.56 9.47 8.88
N ASP A 73 -8.33 10.37 8.31
CA ASP A 73 -7.87 11.41 7.39
C ASP A 73 -8.08 12.79 8.03
N LYS A 74 -6.99 13.46 8.38
CA LYS A 74 -7.01 14.77 9.05
C LYS A 74 -7.94 14.80 10.27
N GLY A 75 -7.89 13.72 11.06
CA GLY A 75 -8.67 13.56 12.28
C GLY A 75 -10.10 13.02 12.08
N ARG A 76 -10.58 12.85 10.85
CA ARG A 76 -11.88 12.21 10.57
C ARG A 76 -11.72 10.72 10.37
N ARG A 77 -12.46 9.94 11.12
CA ARG A 77 -12.40 8.47 11.05
C ARG A 77 -13.52 7.91 10.19
N THR A 78 -13.16 7.00 9.30
CA THR A 78 -14.10 6.20 8.53
C THR A 78 -13.80 4.72 8.76
N VAL A 79 -14.80 3.97 9.19
CA VAL A 79 -14.72 2.51 9.36
C VAL A 79 -15.36 1.84 8.15
N PHE A 80 -14.71 0.81 7.62
CA PHE A 80 -15.17 0.05 6.47
C PHE A 80 -15.50 -1.38 6.90
N LYS A 81 -16.76 -1.75 6.79
CA LYS A 81 -17.23 -3.08 7.11
C LYS A 81 -17.39 -3.91 5.84
N PRO A 82 -16.58 -4.98 5.64
CA PRO A 82 -16.77 -5.88 4.52
C PRO A 82 -18.07 -6.67 4.66
N ASP A 83 -18.68 -6.96 3.52
CA ASP A 83 -19.88 -7.83 3.41
C ASP A 83 -19.54 -9.32 3.48
N SER A 84 -18.26 -9.67 3.35
CA SER A 84 -17.75 -11.02 3.23
C SER A 84 -16.58 -11.30 4.17
N ASP A 85 -16.35 -12.59 4.47
CA ASP A 85 -15.20 -13.05 5.23
C ASP A 85 -13.93 -12.96 4.36
N LEU A 86 -13.11 -11.95 4.63
CA LEU A 86 -11.90 -11.69 3.85
C LEU A 86 -10.90 -12.86 3.91
N ALA A 87 -10.85 -13.63 5.01
CA ALA A 87 -9.94 -14.76 5.12
C ALA A 87 -10.22 -15.87 4.08
N LYS A 88 -11.45 -15.96 3.59
CA LYS A 88 -11.81 -16.89 2.52
C LYS A 88 -11.45 -16.41 1.12
N LEU A 89 -11.17 -15.11 0.97
CA LEU A 89 -10.85 -14.50 -0.31
C LEU A 89 -9.33 -14.44 -0.57
N PHE A 90 -8.52 -14.54 0.47
CA PHE A 90 -7.07 -14.44 0.37
C PHE A 90 -6.36 -15.76 0.73
N PRO A 91 -5.17 -16.04 0.17
CA PRO A 91 -4.48 -15.25 -0.87
C PRO A 91 -5.18 -15.36 -2.24
N LEU A 92 -5.08 -14.28 -3.02
CA LEU A 92 -5.64 -14.26 -4.38
C LEU A 92 -4.82 -15.17 -5.32
N LYS A 93 -5.53 -15.97 -6.12
CA LYS A 93 -4.92 -16.85 -7.12
C LYS A 93 -4.72 -16.12 -8.45
N PRO A 94 -3.77 -16.57 -9.30
CA PRO A 94 -3.60 -16.02 -10.65
C PRO A 94 -4.91 -16.00 -11.45
N LYS A 95 -5.17 -14.89 -12.11
CA LYS A 95 -6.39 -14.62 -12.90
C LYS A 95 -7.69 -14.60 -12.08
N GLN A 96 -7.62 -14.76 -10.77
CA GLN A 96 -8.79 -14.62 -9.91
C GLN A 96 -9.21 -13.16 -9.83
N GLN A 97 -10.51 -12.94 -9.86
CA GLN A 97 -11.14 -11.67 -9.53
C GLN A 97 -12.00 -11.86 -8.28
N ILE A 98 -11.89 -10.93 -7.35
CA ILE A 98 -12.79 -10.82 -6.21
C ILE A 98 -13.52 -9.48 -6.26
N ASN A 99 -14.74 -9.46 -5.72
CA ASN A 99 -15.51 -8.25 -5.49
C ASN A 99 -15.85 -8.23 -4.00
N VAL A 100 -15.51 -7.15 -3.33
CA VAL A 100 -15.79 -6.92 -1.89
C VAL A 100 -16.62 -5.67 -1.78
N GLN A 101 -17.80 -5.76 -1.17
CA GLN A 101 -18.56 -4.58 -0.79
C GLN A 101 -18.11 -4.12 0.59
N LEU A 102 -17.85 -2.83 0.70
CA LEU A 102 -17.48 -2.16 1.94
C LEU A 102 -18.55 -1.13 2.29
N GLU A 103 -19.18 -1.29 3.45
CA GLU A 103 -20.00 -0.24 4.03
C GLU A 103 -19.10 0.73 4.78
N ALA A 104 -18.91 1.92 4.23
CA ALA A 104 -18.13 2.98 4.84
C ALA A 104 -19.01 3.82 5.76
N ARG A 105 -18.63 3.97 7.03
CA ARG A 105 -19.29 4.78 8.04
C ARG A 105 -18.32 5.83 8.59
N GLU A 106 -18.72 7.07 8.51
CA GLU A 106 -18.09 8.20 9.18
C GLU A 106 -19.10 8.76 10.18
N ASP A 107 -18.65 9.17 11.37
CA ASP A 107 -19.53 9.69 12.42
C ASP A 107 -20.42 10.83 11.92
N GLY A 108 -21.73 10.71 12.17
CA GLY A 108 -22.72 11.70 11.78
C GLY A 108 -23.13 11.69 10.30
N THR A 109 -22.68 10.70 9.52
CA THR A 109 -23.05 10.58 8.10
C THR A 109 -23.80 9.29 7.79
N GLU A 110 -24.60 9.31 6.73
CA GLU A 110 -25.21 8.09 6.21
C GLU A 110 -24.14 7.15 5.64
N PRO A 111 -24.27 5.83 5.86
CA PRO A 111 -23.32 4.85 5.33
C PRO A 111 -23.26 4.89 3.80
N ILE A 112 -22.07 4.72 3.26
CA ILE A 112 -21.85 4.65 1.82
C ILE A 112 -21.29 3.29 1.46
N VAL A 113 -21.93 2.63 0.48
CA VAL A 113 -21.44 1.35 -0.04
C VAL A 113 -20.48 1.61 -1.19
N THR A 114 -19.29 1.02 -1.07
CA THR A 114 -18.27 0.99 -2.12
C THR A 114 -17.96 -0.46 -2.47
N THR A 115 -17.99 -0.82 -3.73
CA THR A 115 -17.54 -2.12 -4.21
C THR A 115 -16.11 -2.00 -4.73
N ILE A 116 -15.22 -2.83 -4.20
CA ILE A 116 -13.85 -2.97 -4.67
C ILE A 116 -13.76 -4.24 -5.51
N SER A 117 -13.35 -4.10 -6.76
CA SER A 117 -12.98 -5.22 -7.62
C SER A 117 -11.47 -5.30 -7.70
N LEU A 118 -10.90 -6.45 -7.35
CA LEU A 118 -9.48 -6.75 -7.48
C LEU A 118 -9.31 -7.95 -8.41
N ARG A 119 -8.51 -7.78 -9.46
CA ARG A 119 -8.16 -8.84 -10.41
C ARG A 119 -6.65 -8.98 -10.49
N MET A 120 -6.12 -10.16 -10.18
CA MET A 120 -4.70 -10.44 -10.37
C MET A 120 -4.40 -10.56 -11.87
N THR A 121 -3.57 -9.67 -12.39
CA THR A 121 -3.23 -9.59 -13.82
C THR A 121 -1.87 -10.15 -14.17
N GLY A 122 -0.98 -10.31 -13.18
CA GLY A 122 0.34 -10.85 -13.40
C GLY A 122 1.26 -10.71 -12.20
N ALA A 123 2.51 -11.03 -12.43
CA ALA A 123 3.61 -10.84 -11.48
C ALA A 123 4.76 -10.12 -12.17
N ASP A 124 5.60 -9.47 -11.37
CA ASP A 124 6.78 -8.73 -11.84
C ASP A 124 7.81 -8.66 -10.71
N SER A 125 8.88 -7.94 -10.92
CA SER A 125 9.87 -7.62 -9.91
C SER A 125 10.13 -6.11 -9.92
N LEU A 126 10.10 -5.48 -8.74
CA LEU A 126 10.25 -4.04 -8.61
C LEU A 126 11.40 -3.68 -7.66
N ALA A 127 12.25 -2.75 -8.08
CA ALA A 127 13.29 -2.19 -7.25
C ALA A 127 12.78 -0.91 -6.56
N ILE A 128 13.04 -0.82 -5.23
CA ILE A 128 12.79 0.36 -4.39
C ILE A 128 14.11 0.70 -3.69
N GLY A 129 14.80 1.74 -4.15
CA GLY A 129 16.18 2.00 -3.75
C GLY A 129 17.07 0.80 -4.11
N THR A 130 17.77 0.25 -3.13
CA THR A 130 18.63 -0.94 -3.26
C THR A 130 17.89 -2.26 -3.10
N CYS A 131 16.64 -2.25 -2.61
CA CYS A 131 15.84 -3.44 -2.36
C CYS A 131 15.05 -3.85 -3.59
N LYS A 132 14.96 -5.16 -3.82
CA LYS A 132 14.21 -5.75 -4.92
C LYS A 132 13.15 -6.69 -4.37
N TYR A 133 11.91 -6.53 -4.83
CA TYR A 133 10.76 -7.32 -4.37
C TYR A 133 10.06 -7.97 -5.54
N ASP A 134 9.64 -9.22 -5.35
CA ASP A 134 8.65 -9.84 -6.21
C ASP A 134 7.29 -9.24 -5.92
N VAL A 135 6.59 -8.81 -6.96
CA VAL A 135 5.31 -8.13 -6.85
C VAL A 135 4.23 -8.82 -7.67
N LEU A 136 3.03 -8.83 -7.12
CA LEU A 136 1.81 -9.22 -7.82
C LEU A 136 1.12 -7.97 -8.35
N LYS A 137 0.68 -8.01 -9.60
CA LYS A 137 -0.07 -6.91 -10.22
C LYS A 137 -1.56 -7.13 -10.05
N PHE A 138 -2.24 -6.19 -9.41
CA PHE A 138 -3.69 -6.21 -9.24
C PHE A 138 -4.31 -5.03 -9.98
N GLU A 139 -5.21 -5.30 -10.91
CA GLU A 139 -6.11 -4.26 -11.41
C GLU A 139 -7.20 -4.02 -10.35
N ARG A 140 -7.27 -2.78 -9.87
CA ARG A 140 -8.24 -2.31 -8.90
C ARG A 140 -9.23 -1.37 -9.55
N ILE A 141 -10.52 -1.62 -9.35
CA ILE A 141 -11.61 -0.74 -9.72
C ILE A 141 -12.49 -0.53 -8.50
N GLU A 142 -12.83 0.72 -8.20
CA GLU A 142 -13.77 1.06 -7.14
C GLU A 142 -15.07 1.57 -7.76
N THR A 143 -16.21 1.12 -7.22
CA THR A 143 -17.53 1.59 -7.62
C THR A 143 -18.21 2.16 -6.39
N ARG A 144 -18.52 3.46 -6.41
CA ARG A 144 -19.23 4.17 -5.36
C ARG A 144 -20.43 4.88 -5.95
N SER A 145 -21.63 4.65 -5.41
CA SER A 145 -22.87 5.29 -5.89
C SER A 145 -23.03 5.19 -7.42
N ASN A 146 -22.79 3.98 -7.97
CA ASN A 146 -22.83 3.68 -9.41
C ASN A 146 -21.76 4.38 -10.28
N ARG A 147 -20.81 5.10 -9.68
CA ARG A 147 -19.64 5.66 -10.39
C ARG A 147 -18.45 4.76 -10.21
N LYS A 148 -17.90 4.29 -11.33
CA LYS A 148 -16.64 3.54 -11.35
C LYS A 148 -15.46 4.50 -11.44
N THR A 149 -14.39 4.21 -10.70
CA THR A 149 -13.10 4.84 -10.93
C THR A 149 -12.44 4.25 -12.17
N ASP A 150 -11.48 4.99 -12.74
CA ASP A 150 -10.59 4.41 -13.72
C ASP A 150 -9.78 3.26 -13.07
N PRO A 151 -9.48 2.20 -13.83
CA PRO A 151 -8.65 1.11 -13.33
C PRO A 151 -7.25 1.61 -12.92
N VAL A 152 -6.78 1.15 -11.77
CA VAL A 152 -5.41 1.38 -11.29
C VAL A 152 -4.74 0.03 -11.17
N VAL A 153 -3.51 -0.11 -11.69
CA VAL A 153 -2.71 -1.30 -11.44
C VAL A 153 -1.87 -1.09 -10.19
N GLU A 154 -2.13 -1.89 -9.17
CA GLU A 154 -1.39 -1.90 -7.91
C GLU A 154 -0.31 -2.98 -7.95
N TYR A 155 0.92 -2.60 -7.61
CA TYR A 155 2.08 -3.48 -7.47
C TYR A 155 2.21 -3.84 -6.00
N TYR A 156 1.73 -5.01 -5.66
CA TYR A 156 1.67 -5.53 -4.30
C TYR A 156 2.86 -6.44 -4.03
N ALA A 157 3.66 -6.14 -3.01
CA ALA A 157 4.73 -7.00 -2.52
C ALA A 157 4.19 -7.91 -1.40
N PRO A 158 4.01 -9.22 -1.65
CA PRO A 158 3.49 -10.16 -0.63
C PRO A 158 4.37 -10.24 0.61
N GLU A 159 5.69 -10.13 0.44
CA GLU A 159 6.65 -10.11 1.53
C GLU A 159 6.46 -8.93 2.50
N LEU A 160 5.93 -7.83 2.00
CA LEU A 160 5.65 -6.61 2.77
C LEU A 160 4.18 -6.47 3.14
N LYS A 161 3.30 -7.31 2.59
CA LYS A 161 1.84 -7.11 2.65
C LYS A 161 1.46 -5.66 2.34
N PHE A 162 2.09 -5.08 1.32
CA PHE A 162 1.95 -3.66 1.03
C PHE A 162 2.01 -3.37 -0.47
N VAL A 163 1.23 -2.36 -0.91
CA VAL A 163 1.26 -1.84 -2.29
C VAL A 163 2.42 -0.87 -2.41
N VAL A 164 3.44 -1.27 -3.16
CA VAL A 164 4.71 -0.55 -3.28
C VAL A 164 4.78 0.39 -4.48
N ALA A 165 3.86 0.23 -5.44
CA ALA A 165 3.71 1.13 -6.57
C ALA A 165 2.29 1.07 -7.12
N LYS A 166 1.90 2.13 -7.85
CA LYS A 166 0.63 2.20 -8.57
C LYS A 166 0.88 2.73 -9.97
N GLU A 167 0.23 2.10 -10.96
CA GLU A 167 0.26 2.54 -12.34
C GLU A 167 -1.11 3.09 -12.73
N TYR A 168 -1.12 4.30 -13.23
CA TYR A 168 -2.29 5.03 -13.66
C TYR A 168 -2.28 5.15 -15.18
N ARG A 169 -3.43 4.97 -15.80
CA ARG A 169 -3.61 5.23 -17.23
C ARG A 169 -4.10 6.67 -17.42
N GLU A 170 -3.29 7.45 -18.10
CA GLU A 170 -3.62 8.82 -18.45
C GLU A 170 -4.67 8.88 -19.57
N ARG A 171 -5.35 10.02 -19.73
CA ARG A 171 -6.39 10.22 -20.77
C ARG A 171 -5.87 10.08 -22.19
N ASP A 172 -4.59 10.36 -22.40
CA ASP A 172 -3.91 10.22 -23.71
C ASP A 172 -3.40 8.79 -23.97
N GLY A 173 -3.70 7.85 -23.08
CA GLY A 173 -3.32 6.43 -23.18
C GLY A 173 -1.93 6.10 -22.64
N ARG A 174 -1.13 7.10 -22.23
CA ARG A 174 0.14 6.85 -21.52
C ARG A 174 -0.13 6.25 -20.16
N THR A 175 0.86 5.55 -19.62
CA THR A 175 0.85 5.05 -18.25
C THR A 175 1.88 5.78 -17.40
N THR A 176 1.51 6.13 -16.17
CA THR A 176 2.38 6.75 -15.18
C THR A 176 2.52 5.82 -13.99
N LEU A 177 3.75 5.32 -13.77
CA LEU A 177 4.08 4.51 -12.60
C LEU A 177 4.52 5.42 -11.45
N ILE A 178 3.80 5.38 -10.35
CA ILE A 178 4.16 6.05 -9.10
C ILE A 178 4.64 4.99 -8.12
N LYS A 179 5.92 5.05 -7.73
CA LYS A 179 6.54 4.12 -6.77
C LYS A 179 7.25 4.88 -5.67
N PHE A 180 7.60 4.19 -4.60
CA PHE A 180 8.49 4.70 -3.58
C PHE A 180 9.95 4.68 -4.06
N ASP A 181 10.75 5.61 -3.54
CA ASP A 181 12.16 5.77 -3.92
C ASP A 181 13.09 5.01 -2.98
N ARG A 182 12.66 4.85 -1.70
CA ARG A 182 13.44 4.19 -0.65
C ARG A 182 12.55 3.34 0.25
N ILE A 183 13.15 2.27 0.80
CA ILE A 183 12.53 1.42 1.81
C ILE A 183 13.60 0.98 2.80
N TYR A 184 13.26 0.93 4.09
CA TYR A 184 14.17 0.46 5.14
C TYR A 184 13.40 0.00 6.38
N SER A 185 14.00 -0.93 7.15
CA SER A 185 13.46 -1.37 8.45
C SER A 185 13.65 -0.30 9.51
N THR A 186 12.70 -0.19 10.45
CA THR A 186 12.82 0.69 11.62
C THR A 186 13.43 -0.03 12.83
N ASP A 187 13.52 -1.35 12.79
CA ASP A 187 14.12 -2.16 13.85
C ASP A 187 15.64 -2.13 13.71
N ARG A 188 16.28 -1.30 14.53
CA ARG A 188 17.70 -1.31 14.81
C ARG A 188 17.93 -1.58 16.29
#